data_3569ce645254f839701bd23f503d77bf
#
_entry.id   3569ce645254f839701bd23f503d77bf
#
_cell.length_a   1.000
_cell.length_b   1.000
_cell.length_c   1.000
_cell.angle_alpha   90.00
_cell.angle_beta   90.00
_cell.angle_gamma   90.00
#
_symmetry.space_group_name_H-M   'P 1'
#
loop_
_entity.id
_entity.type
_entity.pdbx_description
1 polymer ?
#
loop_
_entity_poly.entity_id
_entity_poly.type
_entity_poly.pdbx_seq_one_letter_code
_entity_poly.pdbx_strand_id
1 'polypeptide(L)'
;LQEDLGAAGDPIAAFDRKGNVYMGCISIGSDDFSLGGTPLQETVSSISITRSSDGGETWLQPISSARSTISLTYSKTQYEGQTTNVTSSGTLRFGFLDKPWIATGPNPENLDEDIIYVAYTHFVTRYDFFFALDGAILYFRYPVLETTIELVKSEDYGMTWTEPISVSPTVYSTYGGAGGGEGAPLGEDTDRVVQFPNVFTHDDGTVYIAYFDSTDDGPFEGLGEIHITRSDDGGESISINERVATFNEPFYRSRNAPFRSWASATPRGDVSDVDGSVSLVFGGRPSDKPTDDGDVYFAHSTNQGESWSLPKRINDDTKSAFQFFPALDIGPDGKIHAFFGDFRDSASEITYHMYYTRSDDGGKTWLPNSRITDYPTNPNKAFPRGAFIGDYNDIKAVADDVYMIWTDGRLGEMSGMNQKIAFARTKAMPTPSIFISPPSGPGGRDVRISGFDFQPDQEIYISVSGVIISSTRTNDDGLFNTDIFIPIAGEGAHTILAIEASGNVAAASFFMDFGFNNLDQLENRLTDISESIFDMLKTQPSSNSPVSPIIPSNDIPSDLGDLSNLPVQINQLQRDVSDISDKTNTFETLIYTLLAMILAIVVVVFISISRENGIDMKKIRELMNKS
;
A
#
# COMPACT_ATOMS: atom_id res chain seq x y z
N LEU A 1 25.78 15.24 -13.18
CA LEU A 1 24.79 14.59 -12.28
C LEU A 1 24.69 13.08 -12.49
N GLN A 2 25.06 12.54 -13.66
CA GLN A 2 24.97 11.10 -13.94
C GLN A 2 26.07 10.23 -13.31
N GLU A 3 27.20 10.80 -12.95
CA GLU A 3 28.34 10.03 -12.41
C GLU A 3 28.25 9.79 -10.89
N ASP A 4 27.36 10.52 -10.18
CA ASP A 4 27.26 10.49 -8.70
C ASP A 4 25.91 9.97 -8.17
N LEU A 5 25.07 9.35 -9.02
CA LEU A 5 23.74 8.86 -8.60
C LEU A 5 23.85 7.63 -7.73
N GLY A 6 23.58 7.79 -6.43
CA GLY A 6 23.54 6.70 -5.46
C GLY A 6 22.26 5.86 -5.49
N ALA A 7 21.13 6.42 -5.93
CA ALA A 7 19.82 5.77 -5.99
C ALA A 7 18.85 6.54 -6.90
N ALA A 8 17.77 5.88 -7.32
CA ALA A 8 16.65 6.48 -8.04
C ALA A 8 15.33 5.89 -7.54
N GLY A 9 14.26 6.68 -7.54
CA GLY A 9 12.93 6.28 -7.09
C GLY A 9 11.81 7.09 -7.73
N ASP A 10 10.58 6.74 -7.43
CA ASP A 10 9.35 7.44 -7.82
C ASP A 10 9.29 7.74 -9.32
N PRO A 11 9.21 6.72 -10.19
CA PRO A 11 9.17 6.91 -11.62
C PRO A 11 7.86 7.58 -12.05
N ILE A 12 7.97 8.53 -12.97
CA ILE A 12 6.84 9.25 -13.58
C ILE A 12 6.93 9.20 -15.10
N ALA A 13 5.79 9.24 -15.80
CA ALA A 13 5.75 9.28 -17.25
C ALA A 13 4.55 10.08 -17.76
N ALA A 14 4.74 10.75 -18.90
CA ALA A 14 3.67 11.44 -19.64
C ALA A 14 3.94 11.40 -21.14
N PHE A 15 2.89 11.58 -21.94
CA PHE A 15 2.97 11.71 -23.39
C PHE A 15 2.42 13.07 -23.80
N ASP A 16 3.11 13.75 -24.72
CA ASP A 16 2.53 14.93 -25.37
C ASP A 16 1.66 14.53 -26.58
N ARG A 17 0.89 15.48 -27.10
CA ARG A 17 -0.01 15.28 -28.25
C ARG A 17 0.74 15.02 -29.57
N LYS A 18 2.07 15.24 -29.62
CA LYS A 18 2.94 14.90 -30.76
C LYS A 18 3.50 13.48 -30.69
N GLY A 19 3.21 12.75 -29.59
CA GLY A 19 3.66 11.39 -29.37
C GLY A 19 5.05 11.26 -28.77
N ASN A 20 5.65 12.35 -28.28
CA ASN A 20 6.85 12.23 -27.46
C ASN A 20 6.46 11.63 -26.10
N VAL A 21 7.32 10.78 -25.57
CA VAL A 21 7.19 10.26 -24.21
C VAL A 21 8.26 10.85 -23.31
N TYR A 22 7.85 11.30 -22.15
CA TYR A 22 8.70 11.81 -21.08
C TYR A 22 8.72 10.81 -19.95
N MET A 23 9.91 10.48 -19.46
CA MET A 23 10.07 9.67 -18.26
C MET A 23 10.98 10.40 -17.28
N GLY A 24 10.65 10.29 -16.01
CA GLY A 24 11.44 10.91 -14.96
C GLY A 24 11.47 10.07 -13.69
N CYS A 25 12.35 10.48 -12.80
CA CYS A 25 12.47 9.90 -11.47
C CYS A 25 13.18 10.85 -10.51
N ILE A 26 13.07 10.58 -9.22
CA ILE A 26 13.95 11.18 -8.21
C ILE A 26 15.34 10.56 -8.36
N SER A 27 16.34 11.39 -8.48
CA SER A 27 17.76 11.02 -8.46
C SER A 27 18.39 11.54 -7.19
N ILE A 28 19.18 10.72 -6.51
CA ILE A 28 19.80 11.05 -5.22
C ILE A 28 21.31 11.14 -5.40
N GLY A 29 21.88 12.24 -4.97
CA GLY A 29 23.30 12.51 -4.96
C GLY A 29 23.75 13.15 -3.64
N SER A 30 24.91 13.76 -3.63
CA SER A 30 25.42 14.47 -2.47
C SER A 30 26.11 15.78 -2.87
N ASP A 31 26.01 16.80 -2.01
CA ASP A 31 26.70 18.06 -2.15
C ASP A 31 27.61 18.32 -0.93
N ASP A 32 28.76 18.93 -1.22
CA ASP A 32 29.70 19.37 -0.21
C ASP A 32 29.32 20.77 0.31
N PHE A 33 29.44 20.98 1.62
CA PHE A 33 29.30 22.30 2.24
C PHE A 33 30.30 22.45 3.39
N SER A 34 30.41 23.63 3.97
CA SER A 34 31.31 23.88 5.10
C SER A 34 30.60 24.61 6.23
N LEU A 35 30.67 24.03 7.44
CA LEU A 35 30.14 24.63 8.66
C LEU A 35 31.29 24.94 9.61
N GLY A 36 31.50 26.25 9.89
CA GLY A 36 32.58 26.68 10.77
C GLY A 36 33.98 26.31 10.27
N GLY A 37 34.17 26.16 8.95
CA GLY A 37 35.43 25.74 8.34
C GLY A 37 35.64 24.22 8.27
N THR A 38 34.70 23.42 8.79
CA THR A 38 34.72 21.97 8.67
C THR A 38 33.99 21.56 7.38
N PRO A 39 34.63 20.84 6.44
CA PRO A 39 33.96 20.32 5.25
C PRO A 39 33.01 19.18 5.66
N LEU A 40 31.81 19.20 5.13
CA LEU A 40 30.73 18.25 5.36
C LEU A 40 30.08 17.90 4.02
N GLN A 41 29.37 16.78 3.97
CA GLN A 41 28.63 16.33 2.82
C GLN A 41 27.22 15.94 3.26
N GLU A 42 26.22 16.28 2.44
CA GLU A 42 24.83 15.93 2.71
C GLU A 42 24.11 15.48 1.43
N THR A 43 23.07 14.68 1.61
CA THR A 43 22.23 14.16 0.54
C THR A 43 21.44 15.28 -0.12
N VAL A 44 21.40 15.27 -1.44
CA VAL A 44 20.54 16.13 -2.27
C VAL A 44 19.76 15.27 -3.24
N SER A 45 18.58 15.74 -3.64
CA SER A 45 17.74 15.09 -4.64
C SER A 45 17.53 15.98 -5.85
N SER A 46 17.25 15.36 -6.98
CA SER A 46 16.90 16.03 -8.23
C SER A 46 15.80 15.24 -8.92
N ILE A 47 14.88 15.91 -9.57
CA ILE A 47 13.91 15.27 -10.46
C ILE A 47 14.49 15.37 -11.86
N SER A 48 14.84 14.21 -12.43
CA SER A 48 15.47 14.12 -13.75
C SER A 48 14.46 13.64 -14.78
N ILE A 49 14.35 14.34 -15.89
CA ILE A 49 13.42 14.01 -16.98
C ILE A 49 14.21 13.68 -18.25
N THR A 50 13.84 12.62 -18.92
CA THR A 50 14.33 12.24 -20.24
C THR A 50 13.17 12.16 -21.24
N ARG A 51 13.47 12.28 -22.53
CA ARG A 51 12.48 12.24 -23.61
C ARG A 51 12.87 11.23 -24.69
N SER A 52 11.87 10.54 -25.22
CA SER A 52 11.93 9.81 -26.49
C SER A 52 10.91 10.39 -27.48
N SER A 53 11.29 10.49 -28.75
CA SER A 53 10.43 10.92 -29.85
C SER A 53 10.19 9.82 -30.90
N ASP A 54 10.57 8.57 -30.60
CA ASP A 54 10.53 7.43 -31.51
C ASP A 54 9.84 6.20 -30.87
N GLY A 55 8.91 6.44 -29.94
CA GLY A 55 8.15 5.38 -29.28
C GLY A 55 8.95 4.63 -28.21
N GLY A 56 10.00 5.23 -27.66
CA GLY A 56 10.82 4.65 -26.59
C GLY A 56 12.02 3.85 -27.08
N GLU A 57 12.32 3.85 -28.40
CA GLU A 57 13.49 3.15 -28.95
C GLU A 57 14.79 3.85 -28.59
N THR A 58 14.82 5.19 -28.61
CA THR A 58 15.98 5.98 -28.16
C THR A 58 15.54 7.06 -27.17
N TRP A 59 16.45 7.40 -26.25
CA TRP A 59 16.21 8.36 -25.19
C TRP A 59 17.31 9.42 -25.16
N LEU A 60 16.91 10.67 -24.95
CA LEU A 60 17.85 11.76 -24.71
C LEU A 60 18.53 11.62 -23.34
N GLN A 61 19.62 12.35 -23.15
CA GLN A 61 20.24 12.45 -21.84
C GLN A 61 19.25 13.11 -20.85
N PRO A 62 19.09 12.55 -19.62
CA PRO A 62 18.22 13.16 -18.61
C PRO A 62 18.68 14.57 -18.24
N ILE A 63 17.71 15.45 -18.06
CA ILE A 63 17.91 16.84 -17.63
C ILE A 63 17.21 17.02 -16.28
N SER A 64 17.86 17.71 -15.34
CA SER A 64 17.24 18.07 -14.07
C SER A 64 16.15 19.11 -14.30
N SER A 65 14.90 18.77 -13.98
CA SER A 65 13.78 19.72 -13.97
C SER A 65 13.76 20.57 -12.69
N ALA A 66 14.16 19.97 -11.58
CA ALA A 66 14.30 20.63 -10.28
C ALA A 66 15.40 19.94 -9.46
N ARG A 67 16.06 20.69 -8.59
CA ARG A 67 17.10 20.17 -7.71
C ARG A 67 17.01 20.81 -6.32
N SER A 68 17.11 19.98 -5.30
CA SER A 68 17.20 20.46 -3.92
C SER A 68 18.57 21.12 -3.65
N THR A 69 18.60 22.00 -2.67
CA THR A 69 19.80 22.78 -2.33
C THR A 69 20.13 22.66 -0.86
N ILE A 70 21.42 22.84 -0.56
CA ILE A 70 21.91 23.08 0.80
C ILE A 70 22.16 24.58 0.94
N SER A 71 21.58 25.21 1.95
CA SER A 71 21.84 26.61 2.22
C SER A 71 22.29 26.84 3.66
N LEU A 72 23.27 27.71 3.81
CA LEU A 72 23.86 28.07 5.10
C LEU A 72 23.92 29.59 5.23
N THR A 73 23.20 30.13 6.20
CA THR A 73 23.24 31.56 6.51
C THR A 73 23.84 31.78 7.88
N TYR A 74 24.64 32.82 7.99
CA TYR A 74 25.22 33.26 9.27
C TYR A 74 24.68 34.64 9.64
N SER A 75 24.34 34.83 10.91
CA SER A 75 24.06 36.12 11.50
C SER A 75 25.05 36.39 12.63
N LYS A 76 25.59 37.61 12.65
CA LYS A 76 26.45 38.08 13.72
C LYS A 76 25.68 39.12 14.53
N THR A 77 25.43 38.86 15.80
CA THR A 77 24.83 39.82 16.70
C THR A 77 25.97 40.47 17.53
N GLN A 78 26.22 41.74 17.32
CA GLN A 78 27.16 42.49 18.14
C GLN A 78 26.36 43.23 19.21
N TYR A 79 26.60 42.92 20.49
CA TYR A 79 26.02 43.67 21.60
C TYR A 79 26.81 44.94 21.80
N GLU A 80 26.15 46.11 21.72
CA GLU A 80 26.75 47.39 22.02
C GLU A 80 27.22 47.45 23.50
N GLY A 81 28.51 47.63 23.69
CA GLY A 81 29.11 47.94 24.99
C GLY A 81 29.95 46.86 25.65
N GLN A 82 30.11 45.66 25.09
CA GLN A 82 31.05 44.64 25.59
C GLN A 82 31.96 44.13 24.48
N THR A 83 33.27 44.19 24.73
CA THR A 83 34.33 43.91 23.75
C THR A 83 34.58 42.42 23.47
N THR A 84 33.74 41.47 23.95
CA THR A 84 34.13 40.06 23.95
C THR A 84 33.03 39.02 23.62
N ASN A 85 31.80 39.39 23.30
CA ASN A 85 30.78 38.37 23.01
C ASN A 85 30.11 38.60 21.66
N VAL A 86 30.78 38.19 20.58
CA VAL A 86 30.15 38.00 19.27
C VAL A 86 29.50 36.62 19.27
N THR A 87 28.22 36.56 19.52
CA THR A 87 27.48 35.30 19.30
C THR A 87 27.19 35.20 17.80
N SER A 88 27.84 34.26 17.12
CA SER A 88 27.47 33.90 15.77
C SER A 88 26.33 32.88 15.85
N SER A 89 25.25 33.14 15.18
CA SER A 89 24.16 32.20 14.97
C SER A 89 23.96 32.02 13.46
N GLY A 90 23.20 31.03 13.10
CA GLY A 90 22.89 30.80 11.70
C GLY A 90 21.78 29.76 11.52
N THR A 91 21.43 29.56 10.30
CA THR A 91 20.44 28.57 9.87
C THR A 91 21.05 27.71 8.77
N LEU A 92 20.98 26.41 8.95
CA LEU A 92 21.36 25.42 7.97
C LEU A 92 20.08 24.75 7.46
N ARG A 93 19.91 24.68 6.14
CA ARG A 93 18.72 24.12 5.48
C ARG A 93 19.17 23.05 4.50
N PHE A 94 18.52 21.88 4.58
CA PHE A 94 18.71 20.76 3.68
C PHE A 94 17.41 20.52 2.92
N GLY A 95 17.44 20.75 1.60
CA GLY A 95 16.32 20.48 0.73
C GLY A 95 16.30 19.02 0.28
N PHE A 96 15.11 18.46 0.12
CA PHE A 96 14.86 17.16 -0.51
C PHE A 96 13.56 17.24 -1.31
N LEU A 97 13.59 16.80 -2.58
CA LEU A 97 12.42 16.74 -3.45
C LEU A 97 11.87 15.32 -3.46
N ASP A 98 10.56 15.20 -3.28
CA ASP A 98 9.89 13.89 -3.20
C ASP A 98 8.53 13.93 -3.90
N LYS A 99 8.00 12.74 -4.24
CA LYS A 99 6.67 12.57 -4.82
C LYS A 99 6.43 13.40 -6.09
N PRO A 100 7.31 13.34 -7.09
CA PRO A 100 7.08 14.05 -8.34
C PRO A 100 5.85 13.49 -9.06
N TRP A 101 5.16 14.37 -9.80
CA TRP A 101 4.15 14.01 -10.77
C TRP A 101 4.35 14.82 -12.03
N ILE A 102 4.08 14.21 -13.20
CA ILE A 102 4.28 14.83 -14.50
C ILE A 102 2.97 14.85 -15.29
N ALA A 103 2.69 15.95 -15.97
CA ALA A 103 1.63 16.06 -16.96
C ALA A 103 2.13 16.87 -18.17
N THR A 104 1.44 16.71 -19.28
CA THR A 104 1.61 17.52 -20.48
C THR A 104 0.25 18.05 -20.91
N GLY A 105 0.21 19.27 -21.38
CA GLY A 105 -1.04 19.85 -21.88
C GLY A 105 -0.80 21.03 -22.80
N PRO A 106 -1.83 21.51 -23.51
CA PRO A 106 -1.72 22.62 -24.41
C PRO A 106 -1.17 23.87 -23.73
N ASN A 107 -0.33 24.61 -24.44
CA ASN A 107 0.06 25.95 -24.03
C ASN A 107 -1.14 26.90 -24.26
N PRO A 108 -1.69 27.55 -23.22
CA PRO A 108 -2.86 28.44 -23.38
C PRO A 108 -2.60 29.63 -24.30
N GLU A 109 -1.34 30.03 -24.51
CA GLU A 109 -0.97 31.08 -25.48
C GLU A 109 -0.85 30.55 -26.91
N ASN A 110 -0.59 29.23 -27.07
CA ASN A 110 -0.46 28.59 -28.37
C ASN A 110 -0.88 27.11 -28.27
N LEU A 111 -2.16 26.84 -28.46
CA LEU A 111 -2.75 25.51 -28.32
C LEU A 111 -2.17 24.42 -29.26
N ASP A 112 -1.35 24.77 -30.24
CA ASP A 112 -0.64 23.80 -31.10
C ASP A 112 0.64 23.24 -30.47
N GLU A 113 1.07 23.80 -29.34
CA GLU A 113 2.25 23.37 -28.58
C GLU A 113 1.86 22.89 -27.19
N ASP A 114 2.64 21.99 -26.65
CA ASP A 114 2.44 21.46 -25.30
C ASP A 114 3.49 22.01 -24.34
N ILE A 115 3.05 22.26 -23.12
CA ILE A 115 3.88 22.53 -21.96
C ILE A 115 3.99 21.23 -21.15
N ILE A 116 5.17 20.96 -20.60
CA ILE A 116 5.43 19.87 -19.67
C ILE A 116 5.45 20.44 -18.26
N TYR A 117 4.70 19.87 -17.35
CA TYR A 117 4.58 20.27 -15.97
C TYR A 117 5.13 19.19 -15.06
N VAL A 118 5.91 19.55 -14.04
CA VAL A 118 6.34 18.65 -12.97
C VAL A 118 6.02 19.31 -11.63
N ALA A 119 5.11 18.70 -10.90
CA ALA A 119 4.80 19.09 -9.52
C ALA A 119 5.49 18.13 -8.56
N TYR A 120 5.96 18.63 -7.42
CA TYR A 120 6.63 17.82 -6.41
C TYR A 120 6.48 18.42 -5.02
N THR A 121 6.76 17.62 -3.99
CA THR A 121 6.88 18.09 -2.62
C THR A 121 8.32 18.50 -2.36
N HIS A 122 8.53 19.74 -1.96
CA HIS A 122 9.81 20.23 -1.48
C HIS A 122 9.85 20.15 0.05
N PHE A 123 10.64 19.23 0.57
CA PHE A 123 10.97 19.11 1.98
C PHE A 123 12.22 19.91 2.28
N VAL A 124 12.19 20.71 3.33
CA VAL A 124 13.37 21.42 3.82
C VAL A 124 13.52 21.17 5.31
N THR A 125 14.57 20.46 5.70
CA THR A 125 14.94 20.34 7.12
C THR A 125 15.79 21.52 7.52
N ARG A 126 15.27 22.35 8.43
CA ARG A 126 15.91 23.54 8.94
C ARG A 126 16.50 23.30 10.33
N TYR A 127 17.78 23.61 10.50
CA TYR A 127 18.49 23.62 11.77
C TYR A 127 18.94 25.03 12.09
N ASP A 128 18.42 25.61 13.16
CA ASP A 128 18.98 26.83 13.72
C ASP A 128 20.13 26.48 14.66
N PHE A 129 21.25 27.16 14.55
CA PHE A 129 22.42 26.90 15.35
C PHE A 129 23.03 28.20 15.93
N PHE A 130 23.81 28.06 16.99
CA PHE A 130 24.60 29.15 17.55
C PHE A 130 25.93 28.62 18.11
N PHE A 131 26.95 29.46 17.99
CA PHE A 131 28.26 29.24 18.61
C PHE A 131 28.32 29.93 19.95
N ALA A 132 28.66 29.18 20.99
CA ALA A 132 28.94 29.71 22.35
C ALA A 132 30.42 29.63 22.65
N LEU A 133 30.85 30.35 23.69
CA LEU A 133 32.23 30.39 24.17
C LEU A 133 33.23 30.72 23.05
N ASP A 134 33.02 31.84 22.36
CA ASP A 134 33.86 32.33 21.26
C ASP A 134 34.10 31.33 20.13
N GLY A 135 33.08 30.51 19.85
CA GLY A 135 33.12 29.49 18.80
C GLY A 135 33.56 28.09 19.23
N ALA A 136 33.87 27.91 20.52
CA ALA A 136 34.34 26.62 21.03
C ALA A 136 33.24 25.54 21.10
N ILE A 137 31.98 25.95 21.16
CA ILE A 137 30.83 25.04 21.28
C ILE A 137 29.78 25.42 20.25
N LEU A 138 29.36 24.46 19.44
CA LEU A 138 28.27 24.57 18.48
C LEU A 138 27.02 23.86 19.05
N TYR A 139 25.92 24.60 19.12
CA TYR A 139 24.62 24.08 19.51
C TYR A 139 23.66 24.15 18.33
N PHE A 140 22.91 23.06 18.11
CA PHE A 140 21.76 23.01 17.21
C PHE A 140 20.47 23.04 18.02
N ARG A 141 19.47 23.77 17.54
CA ARG A 141 18.08 23.57 17.96
C ARG A 141 17.51 22.33 17.33
N TYR A 142 16.37 21.87 17.84
CA TYR A 142 15.62 20.80 17.18
C TYR A 142 15.30 21.20 15.73
N PRO A 143 15.41 20.25 14.79
CA PRO A 143 15.08 20.54 13.40
C PRO A 143 13.58 20.84 13.24
N VAL A 144 13.28 21.73 12.30
CA VAL A 144 11.93 22.00 11.81
C VAL A 144 11.88 21.50 10.37
N LEU A 145 10.88 20.70 10.05
CA LEU A 145 10.56 20.30 8.70
C LEU A 145 9.62 21.35 8.07
N GLU A 146 10.01 21.90 6.95
CA GLU A 146 9.18 22.77 6.12
C GLU A 146 8.76 21.96 4.89
N THR A 147 7.49 22.03 4.51
CA THR A 147 7.00 21.36 3.29
C THR A 147 6.18 22.31 2.44
N THR A 148 6.38 22.23 1.12
CA THR A 148 5.69 23.07 0.13
C THR A 148 5.49 22.22 -1.13
N ILE A 149 4.35 22.37 -1.80
CA ILE A 149 4.17 21.85 -3.15
C ILE A 149 4.66 22.89 -4.13
N GLU A 150 5.55 22.47 -5.02
CA GLU A 150 6.13 23.31 -6.05
C GLU A 150 5.84 22.77 -7.44
N LEU A 151 5.80 23.66 -8.43
CA LEU A 151 5.59 23.39 -9.84
C LEU A 151 6.74 23.99 -10.66
N VAL A 152 7.29 23.23 -11.59
CA VAL A 152 8.18 23.69 -12.66
C VAL A 152 7.57 23.31 -14.01
N LYS A 153 7.87 24.06 -15.06
CA LYS A 153 7.40 23.79 -16.40
C LYS A 153 8.51 23.90 -17.45
N SER A 154 8.29 23.25 -18.57
CA SER A 154 9.14 23.35 -19.78
C SER A 154 8.28 23.58 -21.00
N GLU A 155 8.64 24.55 -21.82
CA GLU A 155 7.99 24.89 -23.10
C GLU A 155 8.82 24.46 -24.32
N ASP A 156 9.96 23.80 -24.10
CA ASP A 156 10.92 23.39 -25.12
C ASP A 156 11.20 21.89 -25.10
N TYR A 157 10.17 21.10 -24.82
CA TYR A 157 10.22 19.62 -24.80
C TYR A 157 11.18 19.05 -23.75
N GLY A 158 11.28 19.72 -22.58
CA GLY A 158 12.08 19.27 -21.45
C GLY A 158 13.56 19.64 -21.53
N MET A 159 13.95 20.54 -22.45
CA MET A 159 15.35 20.97 -22.58
C MET A 159 15.75 22.01 -21.55
N THR A 160 14.83 22.91 -21.20
CA THR A 160 15.00 23.89 -20.12
C THR A 160 13.76 23.93 -19.24
N TRP A 161 13.93 24.34 -17.99
CA TRP A 161 12.88 24.37 -16.98
C TRP A 161 12.87 25.73 -16.26
N THR A 162 11.70 26.16 -15.87
CA THR A 162 11.50 27.39 -15.11
C THR A 162 12.04 27.25 -13.68
N GLU A 163 12.24 28.38 -12.99
CA GLU A 163 12.35 28.38 -11.54
C GLU A 163 11.04 27.87 -10.91
N PRO A 164 11.09 27.18 -9.74
CA PRO A 164 9.91 26.67 -9.09
C PRO A 164 8.95 27.78 -8.63
N ILE A 165 7.66 27.56 -8.82
CA ILE A 165 6.62 28.34 -8.15
C ILE A 165 5.96 27.52 -7.06
N SER A 166 5.67 28.15 -5.90
CA SER A 166 4.93 27.50 -4.81
C SER A 166 3.44 27.48 -5.15
N VAL A 167 2.84 26.29 -5.18
CA VAL A 167 1.40 26.08 -5.44
C VAL A 167 0.60 25.78 -4.17
N SER A 168 1.28 25.53 -3.06
CA SER A 168 0.70 25.43 -1.72
C SER A 168 1.34 26.45 -0.77
N PRO A 169 0.74 26.75 0.40
CA PRO A 169 1.47 27.38 1.50
C PRO A 169 2.67 26.53 1.92
N THR A 170 3.75 27.17 2.39
CA THR A 170 4.79 26.47 3.15
C THR A 170 4.29 26.23 4.56
N VAL A 171 4.28 24.97 4.99
CA VAL A 171 3.85 24.56 6.33
C VAL A 171 5.00 23.93 7.10
N TYR A 172 4.85 23.80 8.42
CA TYR A 172 5.93 23.43 9.31
C TYR A 172 5.54 22.24 10.18
N SER A 173 6.50 21.34 10.43
CA SER A 173 6.33 20.22 11.35
C SER A 173 7.58 20.01 12.18
N THR A 174 7.40 19.75 13.46
CA THR A 174 8.46 19.27 14.36
C THR A 174 8.55 17.76 14.39
N TYR A 175 7.58 17.05 13.80
CA TYR A 175 7.49 15.60 13.78
C TYR A 175 8.59 14.92 12.94
N GLY A 176 9.11 15.60 11.93
CA GLY A 176 10.19 15.07 11.08
C GLY A 176 11.58 15.03 11.75
N GLY A 177 11.74 15.62 12.91
CA GLY A 177 12.91 15.51 13.75
C GLY A 177 12.79 14.29 14.67
N ALA A 178 13.67 13.29 14.54
CA ALA A 178 13.71 12.10 15.37
C ALA A 178 13.58 12.40 16.87
N GLY A 179 12.39 12.24 17.42
CA GLY A 179 12.09 12.39 18.84
C GLY A 179 11.23 13.63 19.13
N GLY A 180 9.91 13.40 19.22
CA GLY A 180 8.97 14.40 19.71
C GLY A 180 9.44 14.98 21.04
N GLY A 181 9.82 16.23 21.04
CA GLY A 181 10.28 16.92 22.22
C GLY A 181 10.48 18.39 21.95
N GLU A 182 9.72 19.19 22.64
CA GLU A 182 9.94 20.59 23.06
C GLU A 182 10.98 21.37 22.23
N GLY A 183 10.61 21.94 21.10
CA GLY A 183 11.53 22.73 20.28
C GLY A 183 10.95 23.43 19.08
N ALA A 184 9.63 23.48 18.92
CA ALA A 184 9.01 24.37 17.95
C ALA A 184 9.45 25.80 18.20
N PRO A 185 9.69 26.65 17.18
CA PRO A 185 9.89 28.07 17.36
C PRO A 185 8.76 28.63 18.20
N LEU A 186 9.08 29.40 19.22
CA LEU A 186 8.10 30.04 20.08
C LEU A 186 7.13 30.86 19.20
N GLY A 187 5.91 30.36 18.98
CA GLY A 187 4.86 31.03 18.24
C GLY A 187 4.32 30.29 16.98
N GLU A 188 4.91 29.17 16.60
CA GLU A 188 4.42 28.33 15.51
C GLU A 188 4.15 26.91 16.03
N ASP A 189 2.97 26.72 16.65
CA ASP A 189 2.49 25.42 17.17
C ASP A 189 1.84 24.56 16.08
N THR A 190 2.34 24.62 14.85
CA THR A 190 1.76 23.84 13.75
C THR A 190 2.61 22.61 13.49
N ASP A 191 2.00 21.44 13.60
CA ASP A 191 2.60 20.16 13.21
C ASP A 191 1.93 19.67 11.92
N ARG A 192 2.30 20.30 10.78
CA ARG A 192 1.60 20.20 9.52
C ARG A 192 2.53 19.81 8.38
N VAL A 193 2.05 18.99 7.45
CA VAL A 193 2.76 18.55 6.26
C VAL A 193 1.85 18.66 5.04
N VAL A 194 2.32 19.27 3.95
CA VAL A 194 1.69 19.15 2.62
C VAL A 194 2.53 18.20 1.77
N GLN A 195 1.85 17.29 1.06
CA GLN A 195 2.54 16.26 0.28
C GLN A 195 1.65 15.69 -0.84
N PHE A 196 2.22 14.81 -1.67
CA PHE A 196 1.52 14.06 -2.70
C PHE A 196 0.84 14.91 -3.76
N PRO A 197 1.57 15.77 -4.49
CA PRO A 197 0.97 16.49 -5.59
C PRO A 197 0.58 15.54 -6.73
N ASN A 198 -0.53 15.85 -7.40
CA ASN A 198 -0.96 15.23 -8.64
C ASN A 198 -1.34 16.35 -9.62
N VAL A 199 -0.51 16.55 -10.64
CA VAL A 199 -0.75 17.54 -11.70
C VAL A 199 -1.44 16.88 -12.88
N PHE A 200 -2.45 17.55 -13.45
CA PHE A 200 -3.17 17.15 -14.66
C PHE A 200 -3.66 18.38 -15.40
N THR A 201 -4.00 18.23 -16.68
CA THR A 201 -4.27 19.35 -17.60
C THR A 201 -5.54 19.11 -18.39
N HIS A 202 -6.24 20.19 -18.75
CA HIS A 202 -7.36 20.20 -19.67
C HIS A 202 -6.93 20.65 -21.06
N ASP A 203 -7.69 20.29 -22.10
CA ASP A 203 -7.40 20.60 -23.50
C ASP A 203 -7.45 22.10 -23.85
N ASP A 204 -7.93 22.96 -22.93
CA ASP A 204 -7.87 24.43 -23.08
C ASP A 204 -6.57 25.05 -22.51
N GLY A 205 -5.67 24.24 -21.95
CA GLY A 205 -4.43 24.68 -21.34
C GLY A 205 -4.52 24.98 -19.85
N THR A 206 -5.69 24.79 -19.24
CA THR A 206 -5.84 24.88 -17.78
C THR A 206 -5.06 23.77 -17.08
N VAL A 207 -4.35 24.12 -16.00
CA VAL A 207 -3.55 23.19 -15.18
C VAL A 207 -4.14 23.08 -13.80
N TYR A 208 -4.28 21.86 -13.32
CA TYR A 208 -4.75 21.53 -11.97
C TYR A 208 -3.67 20.80 -11.20
N ILE A 209 -3.51 21.13 -9.91
CA ILE A 209 -2.62 20.42 -9.00
C ILE A 209 -3.41 20.09 -7.72
N ALA A 210 -3.73 18.82 -7.52
CA ALA A 210 -4.28 18.34 -6.26
C ALA A 210 -3.17 17.92 -5.31
N TYR A 211 -3.34 18.14 -4.01
CA TYR A 211 -2.37 17.73 -3.00
C TYR A 211 -3.03 17.43 -1.65
N PHE A 212 -2.33 16.69 -0.83
CA PHE A 212 -2.70 16.34 0.54
C PHE A 212 -2.12 17.35 1.53
N ASP A 213 -2.88 17.62 2.58
CA ASP A 213 -2.52 18.46 3.72
C ASP A 213 -2.95 17.75 5.02
N SER A 214 -2.02 17.54 5.95
CA SER A 214 -2.28 16.83 7.20
C SER A 214 -3.01 17.66 8.25
N THR A 215 -3.31 18.92 7.98
CA THR A 215 -3.81 19.89 8.97
C THR A 215 -2.86 20.09 10.16
N ASP A 216 -3.30 20.82 11.22
CA ASP A 216 -2.45 21.21 12.35
C ASP A 216 -2.43 20.17 13.48
N ASP A 217 -3.04 19.00 13.30
CA ASP A 217 -3.09 17.92 14.31
C ASP A 217 -2.01 16.85 14.12
N GLY A 218 -1.14 17.03 13.12
CA GLY A 218 0.00 16.17 12.81
C GLY A 218 -0.29 15.14 11.75
N PRO A 219 0.75 14.69 11.01
CA PRO A 219 0.60 13.66 9.99
C PRO A 219 0.40 12.26 10.59
N PHE A 220 -0.31 11.39 9.87
CA PHE A 220 -0.60 9.98 10.17
C PHE A 220 -1.70 9.73 11.20
N GLU A 221 -2.29 10.75 11.73
CA GLU A 221 -3.36 10.69 12.75
C GLU A 221 -4.36 11.83 12.49
N GLY A 222 -5.56 11.73 13.01
CA GLY A 222 -6.53 12.81 12.96
C GLY A 222 -7.14 13.08 11.58
N LEU A 223 -7.21 14.35 11.22
CA LEU A 223 -7.86 14.83 10.01
C LEU A 223 -6.84 15.24 8.95
N GLY A 224 -7.06 14.82 7.72
CA GLY A 224 -6.40 15.31 6.53
C GLY A 224 -7.34 16.08 5.63
N GLU A 225 -6.79 16.87 4.75
CA GLU A 225 -7.51 17.62 3.72
C GLU A 225 -6.93 17.33 2.34
N ILE A 226 -7.80 17.29 1.34
CA ILE A 226 -7.41 17.38 -0.07
C ILE A 226 -7.65 18.79 -0.53
N HIS A 227 -6.63 19.38 -1.10
CA HIS A 227 -6.67 20.69 -1.75
C HIS A 227 -6.45 20.56 -3.25
N ILE A 228 -6.93 21.54 -4.00
CA ILE A 228 -6.67 21.69 -5.42
C ILE A 228 -6.31 23.13 -5.73
N THR A 229 -5.32 23.31 -6.59
CA THR A 229 -5.00 24.60 -7.20
C THR A 229 -5.24 24.54 -8.70
N ARG A 230 -5.57 25.67 -9.30
CA ARG A 230 -5.75 25.84 -10.74
C ARG A 230 -4.94 27.01 -11.25
N SER A 231 -4.37 26.86 -12.43
CA SER A 231 -3.76 27.91 -13.22
C SER A 231 -4.43 27.96 -14.58
N ASP A 232 -4.82 29.15 -14.99
CA ASP A 232 -5.47 29.41 -16.29
C ASP A 232 -4.47 30.01 -17.32
N ASP A 233 -3.21 30.20 -16.92
CA ASP A 233 -2.16 30.87 -17.71
C ASP A 233 -0.92 30.00 -17.90
N GLY A 234 -1.09 28.68 -17.97
CA GLY A 234 0.00 27.74 -18.21
C GLY A 234 0.99 27.65 -17.05
N GLY A 235 0.54 27.83 -15.81
CA GLY A 235 1.37 27.68 -14.64
C GLY A 235 2.16 28.93 -14.23
N GLU A 236 1.83 30.12 -14.80
CA GLU A 236 2.47 31.38 -14.38
C GLU A 236 1.92 31.90 -13.05
N SER A 237 0.61 31.75 -12.85
CA SER A 237 -0.07 32.15 -11.61
C SER A 237 -1.16 31.17 -11.19
N ILE A 238 -1.49 31.20 -9.91
CA ILE A 238 -2.57 30.37 -9.33
C ILE A 238 -3.85 31.21 -9.25
N SER A 239 -4.90 30.77 -9.93
CA SER A 239 -6.22 31.43 -9.97
C SER A 239 -7.18 30.90 -8.92
N ILE A 240 -7.07 29.62 -8.54
CA ILE A 240 -7.89 28.96 -7.51
C ILE A 240 -6.99 28.19 -6.55
N ASN A 241 -7.35 28.21 -5.27
CA ASN A 241 -6.81 27.31 -4.24
C ASN A 241 -7.98 26.96 -3.31
N GLU A 242 -8.56 25.78 -3.50
CA GLU A 242 -9.77 25.35 -2.83
C GLU A 242 -9.59 24.04 -2.08
N ARG A 243 -10.26 23.91 -0.93
CA ARG A 243 -10.35 22.65 -0.21
C ARG A 243 -11.44 21.78 -0.84
N VAL A 244 -11.02 20.58 -1.29
CA VAL A 244 -11.92 19.58 -1.88
C VAL A 244 -12.65 18.77 -0.82
N ALA A 245 -11.91 18.31 0.20
CA ALA A 245 -12.43 17.40 1.20
C ALA A 245 -11.66 17.51 2.52
N THR A 246 -12.35 17.18 3.63
CA THR A 246 -11.74 16.85 4.93
C THR A 246 -12.12 15.41 5.25
N PHE A 247 -11.16 14.61 5.72
CA PHE A 247 -11.33 13.18 5.98
C PHE A 247 -10.44 12.72 7.13
N ASN A 248 -10.64 11.48 7.64
CA ASN A 248 -9.71 10.90 8.60
C ASN A 248 -8.51 10.31 7.84
N GLU A 249 -7.30 10.68 8.22
CA GLU A 249 -6.08 10.20 7.56
C GLU A 249 -5.93 8.67 7.65
N PRO A 250 -5.38 7.99 6.61
CA PRO A 250 -4.88 6.63 6.74
C PRO A 250 -3.75 6.56 7.76
N PHE A 251 -3.64 5.44 8.47
CA PHE A 251 -2.48 5.21 9.33
C PHE A 251 -1.19 5.13 8.49
N TYR A 252 -0.05 5.47 9.10
CA TYR A 252 1.25 5.30 8.45
C TYR A 252 1.45 3.85 7.97
N ARG A 253 0.98 2.87 8.76
CA ARG A 253 0.97 1.45 8.40
C ARG A 253 -0.39 0.85 8.69
N SER A 254 -0.88 0.01 7.76
CA SER A 254 -2.06 -0.81 7.99
C SER A 254 -1.87 -1.72 9.21
N ARG A 255 -2.94 -1.94 9.97
CA ARG A 255 -2.90 -2.72 11.23
C ARG A 255 -2.65 -4.21 11.01
N ASN A 256 -3.20 -4.79 9.97
CA ASN A 256 -3.17 -6.23 9.71
C ASN A 256 -2.06 -6.63 8.74
N ALA A 257 -1.82 -5.82 7.71
CA ALA A 257 -0.71 -5.99 6.77
C ALA A 257 0.21 -4.76 6.86
N PRO A 258 1.23 -4.75 7.73
CA PRO A 258 1.93 -3.54 8.17
C PRO A 258 2.88 -2.96 7.12
N PHE A 259 2.40 -2.76 5.89
CA PHE A 259 3.09 -1.97 4.88
C PHE A 259 2.77 -0.47 5.04
N ARG A 260 3.58 0.38 4.41
CA ARG A 260 3.37 1.83 4.42
C ARG A 260 2.11 2.17 3.62
N SER A 261 1.02 2.48 4.31
CA SER A 261 -0.32 2.68 3.73
C SER A 261 -0.77 4.14 3.70
N TRP A 262 -0.07 5.03 4.39
CA TRP A 262 -0.41 6.45 4.47
C TRP A 262 -0.51 7.14 3.11
N ALA A 263 0.33 6.75 2.15
CA ALA A 263 0.27 7.25 0.78
C ALA A 263 -1.08 6.98 0.06
N SER A 264 -2.00 6.21 0.67
CA SER A 264 -3.38 6.10 0.19
C SER A 264 -4.13 7.43 0.20
N ALA A 265 -3.71 8.40 1.02
CA ALA A 265 -4.23 9.76 1.01
C ALA A 265 -3.84 10.56 -0.25
N THR A 266 -2.93 10.05 -1.09
CA THR A 266 -2.56 10.71 -2.36
C THR A 266 -3.80 10.96 -3.20
N PRO A 267 -4.15 12.24 -3.50
CA PRO A 267 -5.24 12.53 -4.42
C PRO A 267 -4.80 12.15 -5.84
N ARG A 268 -5.70 11.52 -6.56
CA ARG A 268 -5.52 11.22 -7.98
C ARG A 268 -6.70 11.80 -8.73
N GLY A 269 -6.41 12.66 -9.68
CA GLY A 269 -7.43 13.43 -10.38
C GLY A 269 -7.23 13.49 -11.87
N ASP A 270 -8.32 13.84 -12.55
CA ASP A 270 -8.35 14.15 -13.97
C ASP A 270 -9.50 15.12 -14.27
N VAL A 271 -9.46 15.71 -15.45
CA VAL A 271 -10.46 16.63 -15.96
C VAL A 271 -11.05 16.09 -17.27
N SER A 272 -12.36 16.18 -17.38
CA SER A 272 -13.10 15.70 -18.55
C SER A 272 -13.01 16.69 -19.71
N ASP A 273 -12.44 16.28 -20.83
CA ASP A 273 -12.44 17.05 -22.09
C ASP A 273 -13.86 17.18 -22.71
N VAL A 274 -14.83 16.40 -22.21
CA VAL A 274 -16.22 16.45 -22.71
C VAL A 274 -16.99 17.62 -22.15
N ASP A 275 -16.82 17.94 -20.84
CA ASP A 275 -17.62 18.93 -20.15
C ASP A 275 -16.85 19.83 -19.16
N GLY A 276 -15.53 19.67 -19.06
CA GLY A 276 -14.66 20.42 -18.16
C GLY A 276 -14.87 20.09 -16.66
N SER A 277 -15.58 19.01 -16.35
CA SER A 277 -15.75 18.57 -14.97
C SER A 277 -14.46 17.96 -14.43
N VAL A 278 -14.15 18.19 -13.15
CA VAL A 278 -12.95 17.73 -12.47
C VAL A 278 -13.32 16.66 -11.46
N SER A 279 -12.57 15.57 -11.45
CA SER A 279 -12.81 14.44 -10.54
C SER A 279 -11.55 14.07 -9.79
N LEU A 280 -11.71 13.69 -8.51
CA LEU A 280 -10.62 13.22 -7.65
C LEU A 280 -11.02 11.95 -6.90
N VAL A 281 -10.07 11.05 -6.71
CA VAL A 281 -10.15 9.95 -5.73
C VAL A 281 -9.01 10.07 -4.72
N PHE A 282 -9.26 9.60 -3.49
CA PHE A 282 -8.27 9.53 -2.42
C PHE A 282 -8.69 8.46 -1.40
N GLY A 283 -7.75 7.94 -0.64
CA GLY A 283 -8.00 7.00 0.45
C GLY A 283 -8.14 7.71 1.79
N GLY A 284 -9.06 7.25 2.63
CA GLY A 284 -9.25 7.77 3.96
C GLY A 284 -9.95 6.77 4.88
N ARG A 285 -9.76 6.88 6.19
CA ARG A 285 -10.43 5.99 7.15
C ARG A 285 -11.90 6.37 7.30
N PRO A 286 -12.83 5.39 7.20
CA PRO A 286 -14.24 5.67 7.41
C PRO A 286 -14.54 5.97 8.90
N SER A 287 -15.36 7.00 9.16
CA SER A 287 -15.76 7.37 10.52
C SER A 287 -16.79 6.42 11.11
N ASP A 288 -17.55 5.71 10.29
CA ASP A 288 -18.62 4.77 10.66
C ASP A 288 -18.10 3.34 10.87
N LYS A 289 -16.87 3.03 10.48
CA LYS A 289 -16.24 1.72 10.61
C LYS A 289 -14.86 1.83 11.31
N PRO A 290 -14.79 1.94 12.63
CA PRO A 290 -13.54 2.23 13.34
C PRO A 290 -12.48 1.13 13.25
N THR A 291 -12.84 -0.07 12.80
CA THR A 291 -11.92 -1.19 12.56
C THR A 291 -11.43 -1.27 11.11
N ASP A 292 -11.90 -0.41 10.24
CA ASP A 292 -11.49 -0.29 8.85
C ASP A 292 -10.28 0.65 8.75
N ASP A 293 -9.25 0.25 8.00
CA ASP A 293 -8.03 1.05 7.83
C ASP A 293 -8.14 2.05 6.70
N GLY A 294 -9.14 1.92 5.81
CA GLY A 294 -9.44 2.89 4.78
C GLY A 294 -10.40 2.42 3.70
N ASP A 295 -11.21 3.34 3.24
CA ASP A 295 -12.08 3.27 2.05
C ASP A 295 -11.54 4.21 0.95
N VAL A 296 -12.01 4.03 -0.29
CA VAL A 296 -11.75 4.93 -1.42
C VAL A 296 -12.89 5.93 -1.55
N TYR A 297 -12.54 7.21 -1.51
CA TYR A 297 -13.48 8.33 -1.66
C TYR A 297 -13.30 9.02 -2.99
N PHE A 298 -14.41 9.52 -3.52
CA PHE A 298 -14.51 10.26 -4.76
C PHE A 298 -15.16 11.63 -4.49
N ALA A 299 -14.60 12.68 -5.09
CA ALA A 299 -15.17 14.02 -5.12
C ALA A 299 -15.18 14.56 -6.55
N HIS A 300 -16.17 15.39 -6.88
CA HIS A 300 -16.43 15.87 -8.24
C HIS A 300 -16.84 17.34 -8.23
N SER A 301 -16.31 18.08 -9.20
CA SER A 301 -16.64 19.47 -9.48
C SER A 301 -17.17 19.62 -10.91
N THR A 302 -18.28 20.33 -11.08
CA THR A 302 -18.86 20.67 -12.39
C THR A 302 -18.58 22.10 -12.81
N ASN A 303 -17.75 22.83 -12.06
CA ASN A 303 -17.40 24.23 -12.28
C ASN A 303 -15.90 24.48 -12.17
N GLN A 304 -15.11 23.59 -12.79
CA GLN A 304 -13.66 23.75 -12.96
C GLN A 304 -12.90 23.90 -11.62
N GLY A 305 -13.34 23.18 -10.58
CA GLY A 305 -12.68 23.15 -9.27
C GLY A 305 -13.10 24.25 -8.29
N GLU A 306 -14.04 25.16 -8.64
CA GLU A 306 -14.50 26.23 -7.74
C GLU A 306 -15.36 25.73 -6.57
N SER A 307 -16.06 24.60 -6.76
CA SER A 307 -16.81 23.94 -5.70
C SER A 307 -16.92 22.44 -5.93
N TRP A 308 -17.07 21.68 -4.86
CA TRP A 308 -16.95 20.24 -4.86
C TRP A 308 -18.16 19.55 -4.22
N SER A 309 -18.48 18.36 -4.72
CA SER A 309 -19.40 17.46 -4.05
C SER A 309 -18.84 17.00 -2.70
N LEU A 310 -19.72 16.59 -1.79
CA LEU A 310 -19.24 15.85 -0.61
C LEU A 310 -18.56 14.54 -1.06
N PRO A 311 -17.48 14.11 -0.40
CA PRO A 311 -16.82 12.85 -0.69
C PRO A 311 -17.79 11.67 -0.60
N LYS A 312 -17.76 10.81 -1.60
CA LYS A 312 -18.58 9.60 -1.69
C LYS A 312 -17.68 8.39 -1.75
N ARG A 313 -17.96 7.38 -0.91
CA ARG A 313 -17.29 6.08 -0.99
C ARG A 313 -17.67 5.37 -2.28
N ILE A 314 -16.68 4.79 -2.98
CA ILE A 314 -16.85 4.08 -4.26
C ILE A 314 -16.51 2.60 -4.20
N ASN A 315 -15.81 2.13 -3.17
CA ASN A 315 -15.73 0.69 -2.91
C ASN A 315 -17.08 0.19 -2.37
N ASP A 316 -17.51 -0.97 -2.87
CA ASP A 316 -18.83 -1.55 -2.62
C ASP A 316 -18.84 -2.71 -1.64
N ASP A 317 -17.69 -3.01 -1.01
CA ASP A 317 -17.61 -4.03 0.03
C ASP A 317 -18.44 -3.64 1.27
N THR A 318 -18.99 -4.66 1.93
CA THR A 318 -19.82 -4.50 3.13
C THR A 318 -19.06 -4.77 4.42
N LYS A 319 -17.82 -5.20 4.31
CA LYS A 319 -16.92 -5.52 5.43
C LYS A 319 -16.09 -4.31 5.81
N SER A 320 -15.42 -4.37 6.95
CA SER A 320 -14.34 -3.46 7.30
C SER A 320 -13.03 -3.99 6.69
N ALA A 321 -12.90 -3.91 5.39
CA ALA A 321 -11.72 -4.33 4.65
C ALA A 321 -11.00 -3.11 4.10
N PHE A 322 -9.68 -3.06 4.24
CA PHE A 322 -8.87 -1.92 3.83
C PHE A 322 -8.77 -1.81 2.30
N GLN A 323 -9.03 -0.62 1.74
CA GLN A 323 -8.75 -0.23 0.37
C GLN A 323 -7.67 0.85 0.35
N PHE A 324 -6.77 0.80 -0.66
CA PHE A 324 -5.56 1.62 -0.67
C PHE A 324 -5.08 1.98 -2.08
N PHE A 325 -4.26 3.04 -2.19
CA PHE A 325 -3.60 3.54 -3.39
C PHE A 325 -4.56 3.66 -4.58
N PRO A 326 -5.65 4.47 -4.45
CA PRO A 326 -6.56 4.67 -5.56
C PRO A 326 -5.87 5.43 -6.70
N ALA A 327 -6.28 5.12 -7.92
CA ALA A 327 -5.95 5.84 -9.14
C ALA A 327 -7.23 6.14 -9.92
N LEU A 328 -7.24 7.25 -10.66
CA LEU A 328 -8.37 7.70 -11.45
C LEU A 328 -7.89 8.20 -12.80
N ASP A 329 -8.70 7.98 -13.83
CA ASP A 329 -8.58 8.59 -15.14
C ASP A 329 -9.97 8.80 -15.76
N ILE A 330 -10.12 9.82 -16.59
CA ILE A 330 -11.34 10.09 -17.33
C ILE A 330 -11.11 9.76 -18.80
N GLY A 331 -11.88 8.82 -19.32
CA GLY A 331 -11.80 8.41 -20.71
C GLY A 331 -12.24 9.49 -21.68
N PRO A 332 -11.87 9.39 -22.98
CA PRO A 332 -12.26 10.36 -24.00
C PRO A 332 -13.78 10.49 -24.19
N ASP A 333 -14.55 9.54 -23.68
CA ASP A 333 -16.00 9.50 -23.67
C ASP A 333 -16.62 10.13 -22.40
N GLY A 334 -15.80 10.70 -21.52
CA GLY A 334 -16.19 11.32 -20.25
C GLY A 334 -16.51 10.34 -19.13
N LYS A 335 -16.30 9.03 -19.33
CA LYS A 335 -16.46 8.05 -18.27
C LYS A 335 -15.30 8.11 -17.30
N ILE A 336 -15.61 7.95 -16.01
CA ILE A 336 -14.64 8.01 -14.93
C ILE A 336 -14.26 6.59 -14.55
N HIS A 337 -12.99 6.27 -14.59
CA HIS A 337 -12.41 4.98 -14.27
C HIS A 337 -11.62 5.08 -12.95
N ALA A 338 -11.84 4.15 -12.03
CA ALA A 338 -11.11 4.08 -10.76
C ALA A 338 -10.55 2.69 -10.52
N PHE A 339 -9.36 2.63 -9.91
CA PHE A 339 -8.58 1.42 -9.69
C PHE A 339 -7.87 1.51 -8.33
N PHE A 340 -7.90 0.44 -7.55
CA PHE A 340 -7.34 0.45 -6.18
C PHE A 340 -7.01 -0.96 -5.69
N GLY A 341 -6.14 -1.05 -4.68
CA GLY A 341 -5.88 -2.27 -3.95
C GLY A 341 -6.95 -2.52 -2.88
N ASP A 342 -7.29 -3.79 -2.63
CA ASP A 342 -8.42 -4.16 -1.77
C ASP A 342 -8.17 -5.48 -1.04
N PHE A 343 -8.36 -5.50 0.27
CA PHE A 343 -8.20 -6.67 1.13
C PHE A 343 -9.49 -7.46 1.37
N ARG A 344 -10.62 -7.10 0.73
CA ARG A 344 -11.97 -7.71 0.98
C ARG A 344 -12.02 -9.23 0.84
N ASP A 345 -11.14 -9.81 0.03
CA ASP A 345 -11.08 -11.25 -0.23
C ASP A 345 -10.21 -12.01 0.79
N SER A 346 -9.49 -11.31 1.64
CA SER A 346 -8.64 -11.86 2.69
C SER A 346 -9.29 -11.73 4.06
N ALA A 347 -9.68 -12.84 4.67
CA ALA A 347 -10.31 -12.82 6.00
C ALA A 347 -9.40 -12.25 7.10
N SER A 348 -8.09 -12.34 6.93
CA SER A 348 -7.06 -11.82 7.84
C SER A 348 -6.46 -10.50 7.38
N GLU A 349 -6.91 -9.95 6.24
CA GLU A 349 -6.38 -8.73 5.62
C GLU A 349 -4.85 -8.75 5.44
N ILE A 350 -4.30 -9.92 5.06
CA ILE A 350 -2.86 -10.10 4.81
C ILE A 350 -2.55 -10.03 3.32
N THR A 351 -3.53 -10.40 2.46
CA THR A 351 -3.38 -10.41 1.02
C THR A 351 -4.41 -9.52 0.36
N TYR A 352 -4.04 -8.84 -0.71
CA TYR A 352 -4.92 -7.98 -1.47
C TYR A 352 -5.05 -8.41 -2.92
N HIS A 353 -6.13 -7.99 -3.54
CA HIS A 353 -6.35 -7.97 -4.98
C HIS A 353 -6.46 -6.54 -5.48
N MET A 354 -6.27 -6.34 -6.77
CA MET A 354 -6.57 -5.08 -7.42
C MET A 354 -8.00 -5.09 -7.94
N TYR A 355 -8.70 -4.00 -7.71
CA TYR A 355 -10.10 -3.80 -8.08
C TYR A 355 -10.27 -2.58 -8.98
N TYR A 356 -11.25 -2.65 -9.84
CA TYR A 356 -11.62 -1.62 -10.80
C TYR A 356 -13.12 -1.33 -10.71
N THR A 357 -13.49 -0.08 -10.92
CA THR A 357 -14.88 0.35 -11.10
C THR A 357 -14.95 1.53 -12.06
N ARG A 358 -16.13 1.83 -12.55
CA ARG A 358 -16.39 2.89 -13.51
C ARG A 358 -17.70 3.60 -13.20
N SER A 359 -17.74 4.90 -13.50
CA SER A 359 -18.97 5.70 -13.54
C SER A 359 -19.22 6.22 -14.95
N ASP A 360 -20.44 6.07 -15.43
CA ASP A 360 -20.89 6.53 -16.75
C ASP A 360 -21.70 7.83 -16.66
N ASP A 361 -21.88 8.39 -15.45
CA ASP A 361 -22.81 9.48 -15.17
C ASP A 361 -22.20 10.63 -14.31
N GLY A 362 -20.89 10.83 -14.42
CA GLY A 362 -20.17 11.87 -13.68
C GLY A 362 -20.06 11.58 -12.18
N GLY A 363 -19.86 10.32 -11.80
CA GLY A 363 -19.66 9.89 -10.41
C GLY A 363 -20.94 9.76 -9.58
N LYS A 364 -22.12 9.95 -10.18
CA LYS A 364 -23.41 9.81 -9.46
C LYS A 364 -23.66 8.36 -9.07
N THR A 365 -23.41 7.42 -10.00
CA THR A 365 -23.46 5.98 -9.75
C THR A 365 -22.16 5.32 -10.22
N TRP A 366 -21.83 4.20 -9.60
CA TRP A 366 -20.63 3.41 -9.91
C TRP A 366 -21.03 1.98 -10.20
N LEU A 367 -20.41 1.39 -11.21
CA LEU A 367 -20.57 -0.02 -11.49
C LEU A 367 -20.02 -0.86 -10.33
N PRO A 368 -20.51 -2.09 -10.13
CA PRO A 368 -19.95 -2.98 -9.13
C PRO A 368 -18.44 -3.17 -9.33
N ASN A 369 -17.72 -3.16 -8.21
CA ASN A 369 -16.27 -3.28 -8.25
C ASN A 369 -15.85 -4.66 -8.78
N SER A 370 -15.03 -4.69 -9.82
CA SER A 370 -14.55 -5.89 -10.49
C SER A 370 -13.11 -6.18 -10.10
N ARG A 371 -12.85 -7.42 -9.69
CA ARG A 371 -11.49 -7.86 -9.38
C ARG A 371 -10.68 -8.05 -10.67
N ILE A 372 -9.51 -7.42 -10.73
CA ILE A 372 -8.62 -7.47 -11.90
C ILE A 372 -7.58 -8.57 -11.78
N THR A 373 -7.04 -8.77 -10.59
CA THR A 373 -5.97 -9.75 -10.37
C THR A 373 -6.53 -11.16 -10.16
N ASP A 374 -5.91 -12.14 -10.79
CA ASP A 374 -6.21 -13.56 -10.67
C ASP A 374 -5.55 -14.21 -9.44
N TYR A 375 -4.51 -13.59 -8.89
CA TYR A 375 -3.75 -14.07 -7.75
C TYR A 375 -3.59 -12.98 -6.68
N PRO A 376 -3.75 -13.29 -5.39
CA PRO A 376 -3.58 -12.32 -4.32
C PRO A 376 -2.12 -11.98 -4.11
N THR A 377 -1.85 -10.74 -3.73
CA THR A 377 -0.52 -10.24 -3.38
C THR A 377 -0.41 -10.04 -1.88
N ASN A 378 0.67 -10.55 -1.29
CA ASN A 378 1.01 -10.31 0.11
C ASN A 378 2.05 -9.18 0.20
N PRO A 379 1.70 -7.98 0.71
CA PRO A 379 2.63 -6.87 0.79
C PRO A 379 3.83 -7.15 1.70
N ASN A 380 3.72 -8.08 2.66
CA ASN A 380 4.83 -8.49 3.52
C ASN A 380 5.91 -9.29 2.79
N LYS A 381 5.63 -9.78 1.59
CA LYS A 381 6.59 -10.46 0.68
C LYS A 381 7.20 -9.51 -0.34
N ALA A 382 6.82 -8.25 -0.34
CA ALA A 382 7.39 -7.22 -1.17
C ALA A 382 8.80 -6.81 -0.67
N PHE A 383 9.34 -5.71 -1.10
CA PHE A 383 10.69 -5.18 -0.89
C PHE A 383 11.37 -5.59 0.44
N PRO A 384 12.70 -5.55 0.58
CA PRO A 384 13.43 -6.11 1.72
C PRO A 384 12.80 -5.78 3.07
N ARG A 385 12.45 -6.84 3.83
CA ARG A 385 11.81 -6.80 5.16
C ARG A 385 10.33 -6.44 5.16
N GLY A 386 9.63 -6.55 4.02
CA GLY A 386 8.18 -6.50 3.91
C GLY A 386 7.57 -5.26 4.53
N ALA A 387 7.53 -4.14 3.99
CA ALA A 387 6.83 -2.98 4.52
C ALA A 387 6.62 -1.90 3.45
N PHE A 388 7.06 -2.16 2.22
CA PHE A 388 7.02 -1.18 1.17
C PHE A 388 6.72 -1.82 -0.19
N ILE A 389 5.60 -1.42 -0.78
CA ILE A 389 5.13 -1.87 -2.10
C ILE A 389 5.07 -0.72 -3.11
N GLY A 390 5.73 0.40 -2.85
CA GLY A 390 5.52 1.66 -3.54
C GLY A 390 4.47 2.51 -2.83
N ASP A 391 4.08 3.60 -3.48
CA ASP A 391 3.13 4.58 -2.95
C ASP A 391 1.94 4.81 -3.86
N TYR A 392 1.99 4.36 -5.13
CA TYR A 392 0.93 4.61 -6.10
C TYR A 392 0.70 3.43 -7.03
N ASN A 393 -0.52 3.37 -7.53
CA ASN A 393 -0.93 2.66 -8.74
C ASN A 393 -1.28 3.69 -9.81
N ASP A 394 -1.47 3.23 -11.05
CA ASP A 394 -1.92 4.12 -12.11
C ASP A 394 -2.91 3.43 -13.05
N ILE A 395 -3.78 4.25 -13.69
CA ILE A 395 -4.79 3.83 -14.65
C ILE A 395 -4.85 4.83 -15.79
N LYS A 396 -5.06 4.35 -17.01
CA LYS A 396 -5.28 5.20 -18.18
C LYS A 396 -6.33 4.58 -19.10
N ALA A 397 -7.35 5.34 -19.44
CA ALA A 397 -8.38 4.99 -20.43
C ALA A 397 -8.03 5.62 -21.78
N VAL A 398 -7.90 4.80 -22.80
CA VAL A 398 -7.55 5.24 -24.15
C VAL A 398 -8.48 4.55 -25.15
N ALA A 399 -9.29 5.32 -25.83
CA ALA A 399 -10.34 4.80 -26.71
C ALA A 399 -11.21 3.75 -25.99
N ASP A 400 -11.22 2.51 -26.44
CA ASP A 400 -12.03 1.42 -25.88
C ASP A 400 -11.28 0.58 -24.84
N ASP A 401 -10.04 0.98 -24.49
CA ASP A 401 -9.20 0.19 -23.60
C ASP A 401 -8.88 0.96 -22.30
N VAL A 402 -8.77 0.23 -21.22
CA VAL A 402 -8.29 0.73 -19.93
C VAL A 402 -7.03 -0.04 -19.55
N TYR A 403 -5.98 0.68 -19.26
CA TYR A 403 -4.68 0.18 -18.88
C TYR A 403 -4.45 0.45 -17.40
N MET A 404 -4.01 -0.56 -16.66
CA MET A 404 -3.78 -0.48 -15.22
C MET A 404 -2.39 -1.02 -14.89
N ILE A 405 -1.70 -0.36 -13.97
CA ILE A 405 -0.34 -0.69 -13.54
C ILE A 405 -0.23 -0.63 -12.01
N TRP A 406 0.40 -1.64 -11.42
CA TRP A 406 0.56 -1.72 -9.98
C TRP A 406 1.80 -2.51 -9.57
N THR A 407 2.17 -2.44 -8.30
CA THR A 407 3.19 -3.30 -7.71
C THR A 407 2.58 -4.67 -7.34
N ASP A 408 3.16 -5.74 -7.87
CA ASP A 408 2.73 -7.12 -7.65
C ASP A 408 3.83 -7.91 -6.92
N GLY A 409 3.47 -8.46 -5.77
CA GLY A 409 4.36 -9.25 -4.92
C GLY A 409 4.18 -10.78 -5.03
N ARG A 410 3.35 -11.29 -5.99
CA ARG A 410 3.06 -12.73 -6.11
C ARG A 410 4.29 -13.62 -6.23
N LEU A 411 5.36 -13.14 -6.86
CA LEU A 411 6.61 -13.88 -6.95
C LEU A 411 7.36 -13.98 -5.61
N GLY A 412 7.06 -13.13 -4.66
CA GLY A 412 7.61 -13.19 -3.30
C GLY A 412 7.17 -14.44 -2.55
N GLU A 413 6.01 -15.00 -2.86
CA GLU A 413 5.55 -16.26 -2.28
C GLU A 413 6.42 -17.45 -2.69
N MET A 414 7.05 -17.40 -3.87
CA MET A 414 7.84 -18.49 -4.44
C MET A 414 9.34 -18.36 -4.15
N SER A 415 9.89 -17.15 -4.11
CA SER A 415 11.34 -16.92 -4.09
C SER A 415 11.83 -15.98 -2.99
N GLY A 416 10.98 -15.68 -2.00
CA GLY A 416 11.25 -14.68 -0.95
C GLY A 416 11.28 -13.26 -1.52
N MET A 417 10.89 -12.29 -0.75
CA MET A 417 10.78 -10.84 -1.04
C MET A 417 11.08 -10.43 -2.49
N ASN A 418 10.11 -10.57 -3.37
CA ASN A 418 10.23 -10.24 -4.79
C ASN A 418 8.98 -9.52 -5.24
N GLN A 419 9.15 -8.32 -5.78
CA GLN A 419 8.05 -7.53 -6.36
C GLN A 419 8.39 -7.15 -7.79
N LYS A 420 7.36 -7.01 -8.61
CA LYS A 420 7.42 -6.62 -10.00
C LYS A 420 6.35 -5.58 -10.29
N ILE A 421 6.53 -4.85 -11.36
CA ILE A 421 5.44 -4.07 -11.93
C ILE A 421 4.55 -5.03 -12.72
N ALA A 422 3.28 -5.07 -12.37
CA ALA A 422 2.25 -5.80 -13.09
C ALA A 422 1.40 -4.84 -13.92
N PHE A 423 0.79 -5.38 -14.95
CA PHE A 423 0.01 -4.65 -15.92
C PHE A 423 -1.24 -5.45 -16.29
N ALA A 424 -2.37 -4.75 -16.44
CA ALA A 424 -3.59 -5.28 -17.01
C ALA A 424 -4.15 -4.33 -18.07
N ARG A 425 -4.83 -4.90 -19.04
CA ARG A 425 -5.62 -4.19 -20.04
C ARG A 425 -7.02 -4.78 -20.05
N THR A 426 -8.03 -3.95 -19.99
CA THR A 426 -9.43 -4.35 -20.14
C THR A 426 -10.13 -3.41 -21.10
N LYS A 427 -11.33 -3.78 -21.54
CA LYS A 427 -12.13 -2.92 -22.40
C LYS A 427 -12.83 -1.85 -21.58
N ALA A 428 -12.84 -0.62 -22.06
CA ALA A 428 -13.62 0.48 -21.50
C ALA A 428 -15.13 0.28 -21.78
N MET A 429 -15.48 -0.40 -22.87
CA MET A 429 -16.86 -0.81 -23.16
C MET A 429 -17.26 -2.00 -22.29
N PRO A 430 -18.54 -2.11 -21.90
CA PRO A 430 -19.02 -3.26 -21.18
C PRO A 430 -18.69 -4.56 -21.93
N THR A 431 -17.87 -5.40 -21.33
CA THR A 431 -17.69 -6.79 -21.72
C THR A 431 -18.17 -7.64 -20.56
N PRO A 432 -18.88 -8.73 -20.81
CA PRO A 432 -19.32 -9.58 -19.74
C PRO A 432 -18.18 -9.93 -18.79
N SER A 433 -18.40 -9.75 -17.51
CA SER A 433 -17.42 -10.01 -16.45
C SER A 433 -18.08 -10.80 -15.32
N ILE A 434 -17.28 -11.58 -14.58
CA ILE A 434 -17.74 -12.27 -13.39
C ILE A 434 -16.79 -11.99 -12.22
N PHE A 435 -17.40 -11.89 -11.06
CA PHE A 435 -16.73 -11.75 -9.78
C PHE A 435 -17.02 -12.98 -8.90
N ILE A 436 -16.00 -13.48 -8.22
CA ILE A 436 -16.09 -14.67 -7.37
C ILE A 436 -15.79 -14.25 -5.93
N SER A 437 -16.69 -14.56 -5.01
CA SER A 437 -16.52 -14.24 -3.59
C SER A 437 -16.82 -15.45 -2.69
N PRO A 438 -15.84 -15.90 -1.88
CA PRO A 438 -14.42 -15.54 -1.90
C PRO A 438 -13.70 -16.10 -3.13
N PRO A 439 -12.59 -15.47 -3.61
CA PRO A 439 -11.88 -15.89 -4.81
C PRO A 439 -10.94 -17.08 -4.59
N SER A 440 -10.74 -17.46 -3.33
CA SER A 440 -9.87 -18.56 -2.94
C SER A 440 -10.44 -19.32 -1.74
N GLY A 441 -9.92 -20.52 -1.52
CA GLY A 441 -10.27 -21.36 -0.38
C GLY A 441 -10.31 -22.83 -0.73
N PRO A 442 -10.68 -23.70 0.23
CA PRO A 442 -10.74 -25.14 -0.01
C PRO A 442 -11.85 -25.50 -0.98
N GLY A 443 -11.65 -26.56 -1.73
CA GLY A 443 -12.73 -27.22 -2.48
C GLY A 443 -13.81 -27.76 -1.55
N GLY A 444 -14.99 -28.01 -2.11
CA GLY A 444 -16.12 -28.50 -1.32
C GLY A 444 -16.89 -27.40 -0.57
N ARG A 445 -16.79 -26.14 -0.98
CA ARG A 445 -17.49 -24.99 -0.39
C ARG A 445 -18.36 -24.28 -1.41
N ASP A 446 -19.32 -23.54 -0.89
CA ASP A 446 -20.11 -22.61 -1.69
C ASP A 446 -19.34 -21.31 -1.88
N VAL A 447 -19.38 -20.78 -3.10
CA VAL A 447 -18.89 -19.44 -3.44
C VAL A 447 -19.96 -18.69 -4.23
N ARG A 448 -19.98 -17.38 -4.07
CA ARG A 448 -20.89 -16.51 -4.82
C ARG A 448 -20.20 -16.06 -6.11
N ILE A 449 -20.94 -16.15 -7.21
CA ILE A 449 -20.57 -15.54 -8.49
C ILE A 449 -21.55 -14.44 -8.79
N SER A 450 -21.01 -13.24 -9.03
CA SER A 450 -21.74 -12.09 -9.54
C SER A 450 -21.32 -11.83 -10.98
N GLY A 451 -22.26 -11.67 -11.87
CA GLY A 451 -22.01 -11.38 -13.29
C GLY A 451 -22.54 -10.01 -13.67
N PHE A 452 -21.79 -9.34 -14.55
CA PHE A 452 -22.02 -7.97 -14.98
C PHE A 452 -21.85 -7.86 -16.48
N ASP A 453 -22.54 -6.89 -17.09
CA ASP A 453 -22.44 -6.53 -18.51
C ASP A 453 -22.80 -7.67 -19.49
N PHE A 454 -23.60 -8.63 -19.04
CA PHE A 454 -24.22 -9.62 -19.90
C PHE A 454 -25.47 -9.03 -20.60
N GLN A 455 -25.97 -9.72 -21.60
CA GLN A 455 -27.25 -9.30 -22.19
C GLN A 455 -28.40 -9.51 -21.19
N PRO A 456 -29.40 -8.62 -21.16
CA PRO A 456 -30.58 -8.80 -20.34
C PRO A 456 -31.34 -10.10 -20.66
N ASP A 457 -31.95 -10.68 -19.62
CA ASP A 457 -32.83 -11.87 -19.73
C ASP A 457 -32.20 -13.08 -20.43
N GLN A 458 -30.88 -13.29 -20.28
CA GLN A 458 -30.16 -14.43 -20.86
C GLN A 458 -29.90 -15.53 -19.83
N GLU A 459 -29.90 -16.77 -20.33
CA GLU A 459 -29.46 -17.91 -19.54
C GLU A 459 -27.93 -17.97 -19.53
N ILE A 460 -27.37 -18.12 -18.33
CA ILE A 460 -25.92 -18.15 -18.06
C ILE A 460 -25.57 -19.56 -17.53
N TYR A 461 -24.65 -20.22 -18.19
CA TYR A 461 -24.08 -21.49 -17.74
C TYR A 461 -22.76 -21.24 -17.02
N ILE A 462 -22.63 -21.75 -15.79
CA ILE A 462 -21.41 -21.63 -15.00
C ILE A 462 -20.61 -22.92 -15.09
N SER A 463 -19.38 -22.83 -15.53
CA SER A 463 -18.46 -23.98 -15.57
C SER A 463 -17.24 -23.76 -14.66
N VAL A 464 -16.74 -24.84 -14.06
CA VAL A 464 -15.49 -24.90 -13.32
C VAL A 464 -14.55 -25.87 -14.03
N SER A 465 -13.38 -25.40 -14.42
CA SER A 465 -12.38 -26.20 -15.16
C SER A 465 -12.98 -26.94 -16.37
N GLY A 466 -13.89 -26.30 -17.08
CA GLY A 466 -14.54 -26.83 -18.30
C GLY A 466 -15.77 -27.73 -18.07
N VAL A 467 -16.18 -27.95 -16.82
CA VAL A 467 -17.40 -28.72 -16.50
C VAL A 467 -18.50 -27.77 -16.07
N ILE A 468 -19.66 -27.79 -16.77
CA ILE A 468 -20.83 -26.98 -16.36
C ILE A 468 -21.40 -27.59 -15.08
N ILE A 469 -21.51 -26.76 -14.05
CA ILE A 469 -21.94 -27.16 -12.70
C ILE A 469 -23.21 -26.46 -12.24
N SER A 470 -23.59 -25.35 -12.88
CA SER A 470 -24.77 -24.55 -12.52
C SER A 470 -25.28 -23.75 -13.71
N SER A 471 -26.49 -23.25 -13.62
CA SER A 471 -27.02 -22.21 -14.50
C SER A 471 -27.82 -21.18 -13.71
N THR A 472 -27.90 -19.97 -14.24
CA THR A 472 -28.66 -18.83 -13.69
C THR A 472 -29.16 -17.97 -14.84
N ARG A 473 -29.87 -16.87 -14.53
CA ARG A 473 -30.39 -15.95 -15.55
C ARG A 473 -30.05 -14.51 -15.16
N THR A 474 -29.72 -13.69 -16.15
CA THR A 474 -29.53 -12.25 -15.96
C THR A 474 -30.86 -11.53 -15.75
N ASN A 475 -30.83 -10.46 -15.00
CA ASN A 475 -31.95 -9.52 -14.87
C ASN A 475 -32.04 -8.55 -16.07
N ASP A 476 -32.96 -7.59 -16.00
CA ASP A 476 -33.16 -6.57 -17.03
C ASP A 476 -31.95 -5.64 -17.25
N ASP A 477 -31.02 -5.58 -16.27
CA ASP A 477 -29.79 -4.81 -16.33
C ASP A 477 -28.57 -5.65 -16.78
N GLY A 478 -28.77 -6.91 -17.16
CA GLY A 478 -27.67 -7.80 -17.55
C GLY A 478 -26.83 -8.33 -16.39
N LEU A 479 -27.36 -8.26 -15.16
CA LEU A 479 -26.68 -8.70 -13.94
C LEU A 479 -27.21 -10.05 -13.46
N PHE A 480 -26.34 -10.85 -12.82
CA PHE A 480 -26.77 -12.03 -12.07
C PHE A 480 -25.96 -12.22 -10.79
N ASN A 481 -26.55 -12.92 -9.82
CA ASN A 481 -25.89 -13.44 -8.64
C ASN A 481 -26.31 -14.88 -8.44
N THR A 482 -25.34 -15.76 -8.25
CA THR A 482 -25.61 -17.19 -7.98
C THR A 482 -24.57 -17.76 -7.03
N ASP A 483 -25.00 -18.66 -6.16
CA ASP A 483 -24.09 -19.43 -5.31
C ASP A 483 -23.82 -20.77 -6.01
N ILE A 484 -22.56 -21.14 -6.13
CA ILE A 484 -22.14 -22.42 -6.71
C ILE A 484 -21.31 -23.21 -5.71
N PHE A 485 -21.39 -24.53 -5.81
CA PHE A 485 -20.53 -25.43 -5.05
C PHE A 485 -19.25 -25.70 -5.84
N ILE A 486 -18.08 -25.29 -5.32
CA ILE A 486 -16.79 -25.56 -5.95
C ILE A 486 -16.41 -27.02 -5.73
N PRO A 487 -16.25 -27.83 -6.80
CA PRO A 487 -15.80 -29.21 -6.65
C PRO A 487 -14.43 -29.31 -5.99
N ILE A 488 -14.19 -30.40 -5.25
CA ILE A 488 -12.86 -30.70 -4.72
C ILE A 488 -11.94 -31.07 -5.89
N ALA A 489 -10.85 -30.35 -6.06
CA ALA A 489 -9.86 -30.56 -7.10
C ALA A 489 -8.45 -30.36 -6.52
N GLY A 490 -7.42 -30.45 -7.33
CA GLY A 490 -6.04 -30.16 -6.92
C GLY A 490 -5.83 -28.71 -6.51
N GLU A 491 -4.82 -28.45 -5.68
CA GLU A 491 -4.39 -27.09 -5.32
C GLU A 491 -3.97 -26.29 -6.56
N GLY A 492 -4.30 -24.99 -6.59
CA GLY A 492 -3.96 -24.11 -7.70
C GLY A 492 -5.14 -23.33 -8.27
N ALA A 493 -4.91 -22.67 -9.39
CA ALA A 493 -5.92 -21.85 -10.07
C ALA A 493 -6.87 -22.71 -10.90
N HIS A 494 -8.17 -22.55 -10.66
CA HIS A 494 -9.26 -23.19 -11.41
C HIS A 494 -10.06 -22.13 -12.13
N THR A 495 -10.16 -22.25 -13.47
CA THR A 495 -10.93 -21.32 -14.28
C THR A 495 -12.42 -21.54 -14.08
N ILE A 496 -13.13 -20.46 -13.74
CA ILE A 496 -14.58 -20.40 -13.73
C ILE A 496 -15.01 -19.58 -14.95
N LEU A 497 -15.94 -20.13 -15.74
CA LEU A 497 -16.53 -19.43 -16.88
C LEU A 497 -18.01 -19.21 -16.61
N ALA A 498 -18.51 -18.02 -16.94
CA ALA A 498 -19.92 -17.75 -17.16
C ALA A 498 -20.15 -17.61 -18.66
N ILE A 499 -20.96 -18.50 -19.22
CA ILE A 499 -21.21 -18.63 -20.65
C ILE A 499 -22.66 -18.24 -20.91
N GLU A 500 -22.86 -17.15 -21.62
CA GLU A 500 -24.18 -16.71 -22.06
C GLU A 500 -24.68 -17.57 -23.23
N ALA A 501 -25.97 -17.81 -23.28
CA ALA A 501 -26.58 -18.58 -24.40
C ALA A 501 -26.32 -17.96 -25.78
N SER A 502 -26.11 -16.62 -25.85
CA SER A 502 -25.74 -15.91 -27.07
C SER A 502 -24.29 -16.10 -27.51
N GLY A 503 -23.43 -16.69 -26.65
CA GLY A 503 -22.02 -16.97 -26.93
C GLY A 503 -21.03 -16.02 -26.25
N ASN A 504 -21.47 -15.00 -25.53
CA ASN A 504 -20.59 -14.19 -24.71
C ASN A 504 -20.04 -15.01 -23.53
N VAL A 505 -18.76 -14.79 -23.17
CA VAL A 505 -18.10 -15.55 -22.12
C VAL A 505 -17.33 -14.60 -21.21
N ALA A 506 -17.54 -14.73 -19.90
CA ALA A 506 -16.71 -14.11 -18.88
C ALA A 506 -15.94 -15.19 -18.12
N ALA A 507 -14.70 -14.88 -17.71
CA ALA A 507 -13.83 -15.80 -17.02
C ALA A 507 -13.26 -15.15 -15.75
N ALA A 508 -13.11 -15.96 -14.70
CA ALA A 508 -12.35 -15.60 -13.51
C ALA A 508 -11.67 -16.86 -12.94
N SER A 509 -10.66 -16.65 -12.10
CA SER A 509 -9.94 -17.76 -11.46
C SER A 509 -10.35 -17.90 -10.00
N PHE A 510 -10.67 -19.12 -9.60
CA PHE A 510 -10.76 -19.50 -8.19
C PHE A 510 -9.47 -20.21 -7.79
N PHE A 511 -8.79 -19.70 -6.78
CA PHE A 511 -7.58 -20.35 -6.29
C PHE A 511 -7.92 -21.33 -5.17
N MET A 512 -7.73 -22.62 -5.44
CA MET A 512 -7.95 -23.67 -4.45
C MET A 512 -6.73 -23.76 -3.55
N ASP A 513 -6.95 -23.43 -2.29
CA ASP A 513 -5.92 -23.39 -1.25
C ASP A 513 -6.36 -24.25 -0.07
N PHE A 514 -5.54 -25.22 0.28
CA PHE A 514 -5.76 -26.08 1.44
C PHE A 514 -5.01 -25.63 2.69
N GLY A 515 -4.18 -24.57 2.58
CA GLY A 515 -3.27 -24.13 3.65
C GLY A 515 -3.98 -23.72 4.95
N PHE A 516 -5.10 -23.00 4.86
CA PHE A 516 -5.84 -22.57 6.06
C PHE A 516 -6.54 -23.73 6.79
N ASN A 517 -7.10 -24.68 6.05
CA ASN A 517 -7.72 -25.85 6.68
C ASN A 517 -6.68 -26.76 7.35
N ASN A 518 -5.45 -26.79 6.84
CA ASN A 518 -4.37 -27.55 7.48
C ASN A 518 -3.91 -26.93 8.80
N LEU A 519 -3.89 -25.60 8.90
CA LEU A 519 -3.55 -24.91 10.16
C LEU A 519 -4.63 -25.06 11.22
N ASP A 520 -5.90 -24.89 10.89
CA ASP A 520 -7.02 -25.11 11.81
C ASP A 520 -7.12 -26.57 12.24
N GLN A 521 -6.89 -27.52 11.33
CA GLN A 521 -6.82 -28.94 11.65
C GLN A 521 -5.60 -29.28 12.52
N LEU A 522 -4.47 -28.61 12.29
CA LEU A 522 -3.27 -28.76 13.12
C LEU A 522 -3.51 -28.19 14.52
N GLU A 523 -4.11 -27.01 14.62
CA GLU A 523 -4.47 -26.36 15.89
C GLU A 523 -5.49 -27.21 16.68
N ASN A 524 -6.52 -27.72 16.03
CA ASN A 524 -7.49 -28.64 16.64
C ASN A 524 -6.83 -29.94 17.10
N ARG A 525 -5.94 -30.56 16.30
CA ARG A 525 -5.19 -31.76 16.70
C ARG A 525 -4.21 -31.50 17.84
N LEU A 526 -3.53 -30.34 17.83
CA LEU A 526 -2.66 -29.95 18.95
C LEU A 526 -3.45 -29.72 20.23
N THR A 527 -4.64 -29.17 20.13
CA THR A 527 -5.58 -29.00 21.24
C THR A 527 -6.05 -30.35 21.77
N ASP A 528 -6.48 -31.27 20.88
CA ASP A 528 -6.90 -32.63 21.24
C ASP A 528 -5.78 -33.44 21.91
N ILE A 529 -4.55 -33.34 21.39
CA ILE A 529 -3.36 -33.97 21.96
C ILE A 529 -3.05 -33.37 23.33
N SER A 530 -3.12 -32.04 23.46
CA SER A 530 -2.91 -31.33 24.72
C SER A 530 -3.93 -31.73 25.77
N GLU A 531 -5.21 -31.80 25.41
CA GLU A 531 -6.30 -32.27 26.31
C GLU A 531 -6.13 -33.75 26.69
N SER A 532 -5.73 -34.61 25.74
CA SER A 532 -5.47 -36.03 25.99
C SER A 532 -4.28 -36.23 26.92
N ILE A 533 -3.20 -35.47 26.79
CA ILE A 533 -2.06 -35.48 27.69
C ILE A 533 -2.48 -34.98 29.08
N PHE A 534 -3.31 -33.93 29.15
CA PHE A 534 -3.80 -33.36 30.40
C PHE A 534 -4.71 -34.32 31.17
N ASP A 535 -5.56 -35.08 30.47
CA ASP A 535 -6.44 -36.09 31.05
C ASP A 535 -5.68 -37.36 31.47
N MET A 536 -4.67 -37.76 30.73
CA MET A 536 -3.72 -38.82 31.16
C MET A 536 -2.95 -38.43 32.41
N LEU A 537 -2.55 -37.18 32.57
CA LEU A 537 -1.89 -36.66 33.77
C LEU A 537 -2.84 -36.57 34.97
N LYS A 538 -4.15 -36.39 34.74
CA LYS A 538 -5.18 -36.38 35.81
C LYS A 538 -5.54 -37.78 36.34
N THR A 539 -5.37 -38.82 35.53
CA THR A 539 -5.86 -40.17 35.82
C THR A 539 -4.83 -41.09 36.47
N GLN A 540 -3.62 -40.63 36.77
CA GLN A 540 -2.62 -41.44 37.47
C GLN A 540 -2.95 -41.64 38.95
N PRO A 541 -3.14 -42.90 39.44
CA PRO A 541 -3.33 -43.17 40.85
C PRO A 541 -2.04 -43.00 41.63
N SER A 542 -2.15 -42.36 42.80
CA SER A 542 -1.03 -42.24 43.75
C SER A 542 -0.69 -43.61 44.34
N SER A 543 0.35 -44.27 43.90
CA SER A 543 0.88 -45.45 44.59
C SER A 543 2.30 -45.19 45.10
N ASN A 544 2.40 -45.17 46.45
CA ASN A 544 3.65 -45.30 47.17
C ASN A 544 4.06 -46.77 47.17
N SER A 545 5.08 -47.14 46.44
CA SER A 545 5.92 -48.34 46.77
C SER A 545 7.20 -48.32 45.94
N PRO A 546 8.36 -48.68 46.51
CA PRO A 546 9.65 -48.68 45.84
C PRO A 546 9.82 -49.94 45.00
N VAL A 547 10.23 -49.80 43.75
CA VAL A 547 10.54 -50.94 42.87
C VAL A 547 11.94 -50.80 42.32
N SER A 548 12.71 -51.88 42.50
CA SER A 548 14.05 -52.12 41.97
C SER A 548 14.03 -52.43 40.46
N PRO A 549 15.17 -52.27 39.78
CA PRO A 549 15.19 -52.30 38.32
C PRO A 549 15.41 -53.72 37.80
N ILE A 550 14.60 -54.16 36.87
CA ILE A 550 14.88 -55.12 35.75
C ILE A 550 13.56 -55.35 35.04
N ILE A 551 13.45 -54.98 33.78
CA ILE A 551 12.30 -55.38 32.98
C ILE A 551 12.72 -55.78 31.55
N PRO A 552 12.33 -56.96 31.08
CA PRO A 552 12.35 -57.34 29.69
C PRO A 552 11.15 -56.68 28.93
N SER A 553 11.32 -56.47 27.67
CA SER A 553 10.54 -55.66 26.76
C SER A 553 9.13 -56.11 26.35
N ASN A 554 8.32 -56.73 27.21
CA ASN A 554 7.04 -57.28 26.73
C ASN A 554 5.78 -57.10 27.63
N ASP A 555 5.83 -56.34 28.73
CA ASP A 555 4.62 -56.13 29.53
C ASP A 555 4.37 -54.64 29.79
N ILE A 556 3.61 -54.01 28.91
CA ILE A 556 2.96 -52.71 29.18
C ILE A 556 1.53 -52.98 29.67
N PRO A 557 1.12 -52.49 30.83
CA PRO A 557 -0.23 -52.68 31.34
C PRO A 557 -1.29 -52.01 30.43
N SER A 558 -2.40 -52.75 30.19
CA SER A 558 -3.50 -52.36 29.28
C SER A 558 -4.38 -51.21 29.78
N ASP A 559 -4.05 -50.57 30.91
CA ASP A 559 -4.85 -49.48 31.50
C ASP A 559 -4.27 -48.06 31.29
N LEU A 560 -3.14 -47.94 30.60
CA LEU A 560 -2.66 -46.67 30.05
C LEU A 560 -3.26 -46.51 28.65
N GLY A 561 -4.31 -45.75 28.51
CA GLY A 561 -4.93 -45.47 27.23
C GLY A 561 -3.87 -45.28 26.14
N ASP A 562 -3.94 -46.11 25.19
CA ASP A 562 -3.08 -46.46 24.04
C ASP A 562 -1.87 -45.53 23.73
N LEU A 563 -0.91 -45.47 24.69
CA LEU A 563 0.39 -44.82 24.51
C LEU A 563 1.24 -45.50 23.43
N SER A 564 0.86 -46.73 22.99
CA SER A 564 1.56 -47.44 21.91
C SER A 564 1.45 -46.69 20.57
N ASN A 565 0.45 -45.85 20.40
CA ASN A 565 0.22 -45.04 19.21
C ASN A 565 0.88 -43.65 19.29
N LEU A 566 1.40 -43.22 20.44
CA LEU A 566 2.03 -41.91 20.60
C LEU A 566 3.23 -41.70 19.66
N PRO A 567 4.14 -42.68 19.49
CA PRO A 567 5.22 -42.55 18.50
C PRO A 567 4.73 -42.51 17.05
N VAL A 568 3.61 -43.18 16.74
CA VAL A 568 2.98 -43.15 15.43
C VAL A 568 2.33 -41.81 15.18
N GLN A 569 1.62 -41.27 16.18
CA GLN A 569 1.01 -39.93 16.10
C GLN A 569 2.07 -38.83 16.04
N ILE A 570 3.17 -38.91 16.79
CA ILE A 570 4.31 -37.98 16.70
C ILE A 570 4.96 -38.08 15.30
N ASN A 571 5.19 -39.28 14.78
CA ASN A 571 5.76 -39.48 13.45
C ASN A 571 4.80 -39.03 12.33
N GLN A 572 3.47 -39.12 12.55
CA GLN A 572 2.49 -38.58 11.61
C GLN A 572 2.48 -37.05 11.67
N LEU A 573 2.49 -36.46 12.88
CA LEU A 573 2.59 -35.02 13.07
C LEU A 573 3.87 -34.44 12.46
N GLN A 574 5.01 -35.15 12.61
CA GLN A 574 6.27 -34.74 11.98
C GLN A 574 6.20 -34.78 10.46
N ARG A 575 5.50 -35.76 9.88
CA ARG A 575 5.28 -35.82 8.42
C ARG A 575 4.33 -34.70 7.96
N ASP A 576 3.22 -34.51 8.66
CA ASP A 576 2.22 -33.47 8.34
C ASP A 576 2.89 -32.08 8.46
N VAL A 577 3.74 -31.85 9.46
CA VAL A 577 4.51 -30.61 9.65
C VAL A 577 5.60 -30.46 8.57
N SER A 578 6.29 -31.52 8.16
CA SER A 578 7.26 -31.50 7.06
C SER A 578 6.56 -31.17 5.73
N ASP A 579 5.40 -31.78 5.48
CA ASP A 579 4.59 -31.52 4.28
C ASP A 579 4.05 -30.08 4.25
N ILE A 580 3.72 -29.48 5.41
CA ILE A 580 3.33 -28.09 5.53
C ILE A 580 4.54 -27.16 5.36
N SER A 581 5.69 -27.51 5.93
CA SER A 581 6.94 -26.74 5.80
C SER A 581 7.42 -26.69 4.34
N ASP A 582 7.28 -27.78 3.61
CA ASP A 582 7.64 -27.86 2.19
C ASP A 582 6.68 -27.07 1.28
N LYS A 583 5.44 -26.83 1.75
CA LYS A 583 4.40 -26.10 1.00
C LYS A 583 4.24 -24.64 1.39
N THR A 584 4.65 -24.26 2.59
CA THR A 584 4.53 -22.90 3.13
C THR A 584 5.87 -22.40 3.63
N ASN A 585 6.61 -21.70 2.80
CA ASN A 585 7.91 -21.07 3.14
C ASN A 585 7.75 -19.86 4.09
N THR A 586 6.90 -19.90 5.12
CA THR A 586 6.68 -18.81 6.05
C THR A 586 7.44 -19.01 7.36
N PHE A 587 8.14 -17.96 7.79
CA PHE A 587 8.88 -17.90 9.05
C PHE A 587 8.00 -18.22 10.28
N GLU A 588 6.71 -17.86 10.23
CA GLU A 588 5.74 -18.19 11.27
C GLU A 588 5.48 -19.70 11.36
N THR A 589 5.31 -20.39 10.24
CA THR A 589 5.13 -21.84 10.21
C THR A 589 6.38 -22.55 10.76
N LEU A 590 7.57 -22.02 10.46
CA LEU A 590 8.81 -22.54 11.02
C LEU A 590 8.88 -22.35 12.55
N ILE A 591 8.43 -21.20 13.07
CA ILE A 591 8.37 -20.92 14.52
C ILE A 591 7.36 -21.83 15.22
N TYR A 592 6.15 -21.98 14.68
CA TYR A 592 5.14 -22.88 15.28
C TYR A 592 5.57 -24.35 15.21
N THR A 593 6.24 -24.74 14.14
CA THR A 593 6.84 -26.07 14.00
C THR A 593 7.94 -26.31 15.04
N LEU A 594 8.81 -25.32 15.21
CA LEU A 594 9.89 -25.40 16.21
C LEU A 594 9.34 -25.41 17.63
N LEU A 595 8.31 -24.60 17.92
CA LEU A 595 7.61 -24.57 19.22
C LEU A 595 6.91 -25.88 19.53
N ALA A 596 6.24 -26.48 18.54
CA ALA A 596 5.58 -27.79 18.70
C ALA A 596 6.60 -28.92 18.96
N MET A 597 7.73 -28.91 18.23
CA MET A 597 8.82 -29.88 18.48
C MET A 597 9.48 -29.67 19.86
N ILE A 598 9.72 -28.43 20.25
CA ILE A 598 10.28 -28.11 21.59
C ILE A 598 9.31 -28.56 22.68
N LEU A 599 8.02 -28.31 22.53
CA LEU A 599 7.01 -28.73 23.49
C LEU A 599 6.94 -30.26 23.61
N ALA A 600 6.98 -30.99 22.49
CA ALA A 600 7.02 -32.45 22.48
C ALA A 600 8.28 -33.01 23.15
N ILE A 601 9.45 -32.42 22.90
CA ILE A 601 10.73 -32.79 23.54
C ILE A 601 10.68 -32.48 25.03
N VAL A 602 10.16 -31.34 25.44
CA VAL A 602 10.02 -30.95 26.86
C VAL A 602 9.10 -31.92 27.60
N VAL A 603 8.00 -32.33 26.99
CA VAL A 603 7.08 -33.33 27.58
C VAL A 603 7.77 -34.69 27.72
N VAL A 604 8.48 -35.16 26.71
CA VAL A 604 9.19 -36.43 26.75
C VAL A 604 10.34 -36.41 27.79
N VAL A 605 11.13 -35.33 27.81
CA VAL A 605 12.19 -35.13 28.80
C VAL A 605 11.63 -35.02 30.21
N PHE A 606 10.53 -34.31 30.37
CA PHE A 606 9.85 -34.16 31.66
C PHE A 606 9.29 -35.48 32.19
N ILE A 607 8.69 -36.32 31.34
CA ILE A 607 8.26 -37.68 31.69
C ILE A 607 9.45 -38.57 32.06
N SER A 608 10.56 -38.49 31.36
CA SER A 608 11.80 -39.24 31.65
C SER A 608 12.40 -38.82 33.01
N ILE A 609 12.53 -37.50 33.25
CA ILE A 609 13.11 -36.96 34.48
C ILE A 609 12.19 -37.25 35.69
N SER A 610 10.86 -37.18 35.53
CA SER A 610 9.89 -37.51 36.58
C SER A 610 9.95 -39.00 36.97
N ARG A 611 10.25 -39.88 35.99
CA ARG A 611 10.48 -41.33 36.25
C ARG A 611 11.76 -41.62 36.99
N GLU A 612 12.87 -40.91 36.66
CA GLU A 612 14.18 -41.16 37.32
C GLU A 612 14.30 -40.55 38.72
N ASN A 613 13.62 -39.46 39.01
CA ASN A 613 13.85 -38.68 40.24
C ASN A 613 12.72 -38.74 41.28
N GLY A 614 11.63 -39.52 41.10
CA GLY A 614 10.57 -39.68 42.09
C GLY A 614 9.90 -38.35 42.50
N ILE A 615 9.77 -37.40 41.57
CA ILE A 615 9.34 -36.04 41.86
C ILE A 615 7.80 -36.02 42.09
N ASP A 616 7.39 -35.44 43.21
CA ASP A 616 5.98 -35.28 43.60
C ASP A 616 5.25 -34.32 42.65
N MET A 617 4.42 -34.88 41.76
CA MET A 617 3.61 -34.17 40.76
C MET A 617 2.62 -33.17 41.37
N LYS A 618 2.34 -33.28 42.68
CA LYS A 618 1.47 -32.35 43.41
C LYS A 618 2.10 -30.96 43.56
N LYS A 619 3.42 -30.92 43.75
CA LYS A 619 4.19 -29.68 43.88
C LYS A 619 4.29 -28.90 42.58
N ILE A 620 4.36 -29.60 41.45
CA ILE A 620 4.44 -28.97 40.11
C ILE A 620 3.10 -28.37 39.71
N ARG A 621 2.00 -29.03 40.05
CA ARG A 621 0.63 -28.51 39.83
C ARG A 621 0.35 -27.22 40.61
N GLU A 622 0.91 -27.08 41.82
CA GLU A 622 0.82 -25.85 42.61
C GLU A 622 1.64 -24.68 42.00
N LEU A 623 2.73 -24.97 41.31
CA LEU A 623 3.57 -23.96 40.63
C LEU A 623 2.94 -23.49 39.33
N MET A 624 2.35 -24.38 38.53
CA MET A 624 1.67 -24.02 37.27
C MET A 624 0.36 -23.28 37.45
N ASN A 625 -0.33 -23.44 38.62
CA ASN A 625 -1.52 -22.66 38.92
C ASN A 625 -1.23 -21.27 39.55
N LYS A 626 0.04 -20.92 39.74
CA LYS A 626 0.46 -19.62 40.30
C LYS A 626 1.14 -18.73 39.25
N SER A 627 1.42 -19.22 38.05
CA SER A 627 1.85 -18.46 36.89
C SER A 627 0.67 -18.17 35.95
#